data_a82de0f34188bc7397aa5507a3f374b8
#
_entry.id   a82de0f34188bc7397aa5507a3f374b8
#
_cell.length_a   1.000
_cell.length_b   1.000
_cell.length_c   1.000
_cell.angle_alpha   90.00
_cell.angle_beta   90.00
_cell.angle_gamma   90.00
#
_symmetry.space_group_name_H-M   'P 1'
#
loop_
_entity.id
_entity.type
_entity.pdbx_description
1 polymer ?
#
loop_
_entity_poly.entity_id
_entity_poly.type
_entity_poly.pdbx_seq_one_letter_code
_entity_poly.pdbx_strand_id
1 'polypeptide(L)'
;MTNPQNESQALGDLAARQLANATKTNAQLPTITPRWLLDLLQWVPVEAGIYRVNRVVNPDEVSVHVAQGESDLDGDLPQTFVDYETHPREFTLRPISTVLDIQTRVSDLYSSPHNQVAEQLRLTIETIKEHQESALINNPEYGLLAQAVPEQRVATLTGPPTPDDLDGLITKVWKSPGFFLTHPLGVAAFGREATRRGVPPATVSLFGAQFLTWRGIPIIPSDKVPVTKSKTKFILVRTGVERQGVVGLFQPELEGEGQTPGLSVRFSGIDRAGVASYLVSLYTSLAALTDDALAVLDDVAVDNFHDYS
;
A
#
# COMPACT_ATOMS: atom_id res chain seq x y z
N MET A 1 64.80 23.42 -14.09
CA MET A 1 64.22 22.40 -13.20
C MET A 1 62.80 22.86 -12.89
N THR A 2 61.89 22.50 -13.74
CA THR A 2 60.46 22.70 -13.59
C THR A 2 59.87 21.48 -12.96
N ASN A 3 59.21 21.71 -11.84
CA ASN A 3 58.57 20.67 -11.01
C ASN A 3 57.28 20.18 -11.70
N PRO A 4 57.17 18.88 -12.00
CA PRO A 4 55.90 18.32 -12.49
C PRO A 4 55.08 17.85 -11.29
N GLN A 5 54.27 18.71 -10.76
CA GLN A 5 53.39 18.31 -9.69
C GLN A 5 51.98 18.82 -9.89
N ASN A 6 51.05 17.87 -9.85
CA ASN A 6 49.63 17.99 -9.73
C ASN A 6 48.85 18.39 -11.01
N GLU A 7 48.91 17.56 -12.00
CA GLU A 7 47.67 17.22 -12.70
C GLU A 7 46.84 16.37 -11.76
N SER A 8 45.83 16.97 -11.13
CA SER A 8 44.73 16.24 -10.53
C SER A 8 44.17 15.33 -11.64
N GLN A 9 44.36 14.05 -11.55
CA GLN A 9 43.82 13.07 -12.48
C GLN A 9 42.29 13.14 -12.38
N ALA A 10 41.68 14.11 -13.06
CA ALA A 10 40.27 14.05 -13.38
C ALA A 10 40.09 12.83 -14.28
N LEU A 11 39.28 11.88 -13.85
CA LEU A 11 38.88 10.74 -14.65
C LEU A 11 38.40 11.26 -16.00
N GLY A 12 38.96 10.78 -17.11
CA GLY A 12 38.49 11.14 -18.43
C GLY A 12 37.00 10.83 -18.58
N ASP A 13 36.26 11.61 -19.37
CA ASP A 13 34.82 11.51 -19.54
C ASP A 13 34.31 10.08 -19.77
N LEU A 14 35.07 9.24 -20.46
CA LEU A 14 34.69 7.86 -20.75
C LEU A 14 34.80 6.98 -19.50
N ALA A 15 35.84 7.15 -18.69
CA ALA A 15 36.01 6.42 -17.43
C ALA A 15 34.99 6.89 -16.37
N ALA A 16 34.69 8.19 -16.35
CA ALA A 16 33.65 8.75 -15.51
C ALA A 16 32.26 8.21 -15.88
N ARG A 17 31.94 8.10 -17.18
CA ARG A 17 30.68 7.50 -17.65
C ARG A 17 30.59 6.00 -17.34
N GLN A 18 31.68 5.25 -17.48
CA GLN A 18 31.71 3.83 -17.12
C GLN A 18 31.53 3.61 -15.63
N LEU A 19 32.18 4.43 -14.79
CA LEU A 19 32.02 4.39 -13.35
C LEU A 19 30.59 4.78 -12.92
N ALA A 20 29.98 5.78 -13.57
CA ALA A 20 28.59 6.18 -13.35
C ALA A 20 27.60 5.08 -13.71
N ASN A 21 27.81 4.37 -14.82
CA ASN A 21 26.97 3.24 -15.21
C ASN A 21 27.10 2.07 -14.25
N ALA A 22 28.32 1.75 -13.81
CA ALA A 22 28.58 0.72 -12.82
C ALA A 22 27.97 1.06 -11.46
N THR A 23 28.06 2.33 -11.03
CA THR A 23 27.49 2.81 -9.77
C THR A 23 25.96 2.80 -9.80
N LYS A 24 25.35 3.13 -10.93
CA LYS A 24 23.88 3.07 -11.10
C LYS A 24 23.33 1.63 -10.99
N THR A 25 24.07 0.63 -11.48
CA THR A 25 23.67 -0.77 -11.38
C THR A 25 23.79 -1.31 -9.96
N ASN A 26 24.63 -0.74 -9.12
CA ASN A 26 24.90 -1.19 -7.75
C ASN A 26 24.18 -0.39 -6.66
N ALA A 27 23.53 0.73 -7.01
CA ALA A 27 22.84 1.60 -6.05
C ALA A 27 21.39 1.15 -5.76
N GLN A 28 21.16 -0.17 -5.60
CA GLN A 28 19.88 -0.68 -5.15
C GLN A 28 19.91 -0.88 -3.63
N LEU A 29 18.93 -0.31 -2.93
CA LEU A 29 18.72 -0.62 -1.52
C LEU A 29 18.12 -2.02 -1.41
N PRO A 30 18.73 -2.94 -0.60
CA PRO A 30 18.16 -4.28 -0.38
C PRO A 30 16.76 -4.24 0.26
N THR A 31 16.41 -3.11 0.88
CA THR A 31 15.12 -2.86 1.54
C THR A 31 14.02 -2.44 0.59
N ILE A 32 14.31 -2.17 -0.69
CA ILE A 32 13.29 -1.84 -1.68
C ILE A 32 12.59 -3.14 -2.09
N THR A 33 11.27 -3.18 -1.86
CA THR A 33 10.42 -4.32 -2.18
C THR A 33 9.37 -3.95 -3.23
N PRO A 34 8.75 -4.93 -3.91
CA PRO A 34 7.56 -4.66 -4.68
C PRO A 34 6.45 -4.15 -3.75
N ARG A 35 5.90 -2.99 -4.05
CA ARG A 35 4.87 -2.32 -3.24
C ARG A 35 3.50 -2.51 -3.89
N TRP A 36 3.10 -3.78 -4.00
CA TRP A 36 1.88 -4.18 -4.71
C TRP A 36 0.61 -3.53 -4.17
N LEU A 37 0.57 -3.24 -2.86
CA LEU A 37 -0.59 -2.57 -2.26
C LEU A 37 -0.82 -1.19 -2.87
N LEU A 38 0.24 -0.43 -3.14
CA LEU A 38 0.14 0.91 -3.74
C LEU A 38 -0.43 0.87 -5.16
N ASP A 39 -0.12 -0.20 -5.93
CA ASP A 39 -0.60 -0.39 -7.30
C ASP A 39 -2.03 -0.94 -7.34
N LEU A 40 -2.47 -1.67 -6.30
CA LEU A 40 -3.78 -2.31 -6.22
C LEU A 40 -4.87 -1.39 -5.66
N LEU A 41 -4.50 -0.36 -4.90
CA LEU A 41 -5.46 0.60 -4.34
C LEU A 41 -5.91 1.61 -5.40
N GLN A 42 -7.20 1.93 -5.38
CA GLN A 42 -7.69 3.13 -6.07
C GLN A 42 -7.37 4.35 -5.21
N TRP A 43 -6.66 5.31 -5.80
CA TRP A 43 -6.28 6.55 -5.11
C TRP A 43 -7.30 7.65 -5.35
N VAL A 44 -7.70 8.34 -4.27
CA VAL A 44 -8.67 9.44 -4.28
C VAL A 44 -7.99 10.72 -3.80
N PRO A 45 -8.05 11.81 -4.57
CA PRO A 45 -7.53 13.10 -4.15
C PRO A 45 -8.39 13.72 -3.04
N VAL A 46 -7.73 14.36 -2.07
CA VAL A 46 -8.38 15.02 -0.93
C VAL A 46 -7.82 16.44 -0.77
N GLU A 47 -8.56 17.43 -1.25
CA GLU A 47 -8.08 18.82 -1.28
C GLU A 47 -7.99 19.48 0.11
N ALA A 48 -8.90 19.14 1.01
CA ALA A 48 -8.99 19.77 2.34
C ALA A 48 -8.29 18.97 3.46
N GLY A 49 -7.50 17.95 3.12
CA GLY A 49 -6.80 17.10 4.10
C GLY A 49 -7.70 16.14 4.90
N ILE A 50 -9.03 16.20 4.72
CA ILE A 50 -10.01 15.34 5.40
C ILE A 50 -10.98 14.78 4.37
N TYR A 51 -11.07 13.46 4.30
CA TYR A 51 -12.07 12.75 3.49
C TYR A 51 -13.23 12.33 4.38
N ARG A 52 -14.46 12.70 3.98
CA ARG A 52 -15.68 12.43 4.73
C ARG A 52 -16.55 11.40 4.02
N VAL A 53 -17.02 10.42 4.77
CA VAL A 53 -17.92 9.38 4.29
C VAL A 53 -19.23 9.48 5.07
N ASN A 54 -20.30 9.84 4.38
CA ASN A 54 -21.64 9.82 4.97
C ASN A 54 -22.14 8.39 5.08
N ARG A 55 -22.70 8.05 6.23
CA ARG A 55 -23.37 6.76 6.47
C ARG A 55 -24.86 6.96 6.57
N VAL A 56 -25.59 5.98 6.10
CA VAL A 56 -27.03 5.91 6.28
C VAL A 56 -27.31 5.43 7.69
N VAL A 57 -28.25 6.08 8.38
CA VAL A 57 -28.73 5.63 9.69
C VAL A 57 -29.49 4.32 9.51
N ASN A 58 -29.18 3.33 10.34
CA ASN A 58 -29.84 2.02 10.36
C ASN A 58 -29.93 1.39 8.96
N PRO A 59 -28.80 1.08 8.28
CA PRO A 59 -28.80 0.56 6.91
C PRO A 59 -29.60 -0.75 6.77
N ASP A 60 -29.75 -1.54 7.84
CA ASP A 60 -30.54 -2.76 7.86
C ASP A 60 -32.05 -2.50 7.96
N GLU A 61 -32.45 -1.30 8.39
CA GLU A 61 -33.86 -0.87 8.55
C GLU A 61 -34.33 0.03 7.41
N VAL A 62 -33.45 0.40 6.47
CA VAL A 62 -33.82 1.19 5.30
C VAL A 62 -34.71 0.35 4.41
N SER A 63 -36.00 0.40 4.66
CA SER A 63 -37.01 -0.19 3.78
C SER A 63 -37.31 0.78 2.64
N VAL A 64 -36.80 0.47 1.46
CA VAL A 64 -37.27 1.12 0.25
C VAL A 64 -38.62 0.51 -0.11
N HIS A 65 -39.70 1.24 0.10
CA HIS A 65 -41.02 0.80 -0.31
C HIS A 65 -41.14 0.98 -1.82
N VAL A 66 -41.29 -0.12 -2.53
CA VAL A 66 -41.43 -0.13 -3.99
C VAL A 66 -42.84 -0.64 -4.33
N ALA A 67 -43.60 0.15 -5.07
CA ALA A 67 -44.87 -0.31 -5.64
C ALA A 67 -44.59 -1.35 -6.72
N GLN A 68 -45.18 -2.53 -6.61
CA GLN A 68 -45.06 -3.62 -7.56
C GLN A 68 -46.41 -3.95 -8.21
N GLY A 69 -46.52 -3.59 -9.50
CA GLY A 69 -47.69 -3.89 -10.32
C GLY A 69 -48.80 -2.82 -10.33
N GLU A 70 -49.76 -3.01 -11.24
CA GLU A 70 -50.89 -2.05 -11.46
C GLU A 70 -51.80 -1.95 -10.24
N SER A 71 -51.93 -2.99 -9.42
CA SER A 71 -52.80 -3.00 -8.25
C SER A 71 -52.30 -2.08 -7.11
N ASP A 72 -51.00 -1.75 -7.10
CA ASP A 72 -50.40 -0.89 -6.08
C ASP A 72 -50.45 0.61 -6.47
N LEU A 73 -50.92 0.92 -7.68
CA LEU A 73 -50.99 2.28 -8.22
C LEU A 73 -52.31 3.00 -7.93
N ASP A 74 -53.29 2.33 -7.31
CA ASP A 74 -54.58 2.92 -6.92
C ASP A 74 -54.52 3.84 -5.68
N GLY A 75 -53.32 4.05 -5.14
CA GLY A 75 -53.06 4.91 -4.01
C GLY A 75 -51.86 5.84 -4.22
N ASP A 76 -51.52 6.62 -3.20
CA ASP A 76 -50.32 7.44 -3.20
C ASP A 76 -49.08 6.52 -3.27
N LEU A 77 -48.11 6.89 -4.11
CA LEU A 77 -46.83 6.16 -4.18
C LEU A 77 -46.15 6.09 -2.80
N PRO A 78 -45.57 4.98 -2.45
CA PRO A 78 -44.91 4.82 -1.15
C PRO A 78 -43.74 5.82 -1.02
N GLN A 79 -43.73 6.55 0.10
CA GLN A 79 -42.67 7.49 0.41
C GLN A 79 -41.50 6.73 1.04
N THR A 80 -40.30 6.87 0.45
CA THR A 80 -39.07 6.33 0.98
C THR A 80 -38.23 7.47 1.51
N PHE A 81 -37.77 7.35 2.76
CA PHE A 81 -36.89 8.30 3.39
C PHE A 81 -35.61 7.62 3.82
N VAL A 82 -34.48 8.20 3.46
CA VAL A 82 -33.15 7.74 3.88
C VAL A 82 -32.52 8.85 4.72
N ASP A 83 -32.26 8.56 5.98
CA ASP A 83 -31.59 9.48 6.87
C ASP A 83 -30.08 9.19 6.93
N TYR A 84 -29.30 10.25 7.13
CA TYR A 84 -27.84 10.16 7.23
C TYR A 84 -27.40 10.45 8.66
N GLU A 85 -26.33 9.77 9.10
CA GLU A 85 -25.69 10.08 10.38
C GLU A 85 -25.26 11.56 10.43
N THR A 86 -25.53 12.22 11.55
CA THR A 86 -25.15 13.63 11.77
C THR A 86 -23.63 13.82 11.89
N HIS A 87 -22.89 12.73 12.14
CA HIS A 87 -21.44 12.72 12.31
C HIS A 87 -20.82 11.77 11.28
N PRO A 88 -20.45 12.25 10.09
CA PRO A 88 -19.81 11.42 9.08
C PRO A 88 -18.47 10.89 9.59
N ARG A 89 -18.08 9.70 9.12
CA ARG A 89 -16.73 9.15 9.39
C ARG A 89 -15.70 10.02 8.66
N GLU A 90 -14.70 10.48 9.38
CA GLU A 90 -13.64 11.34 8.85
C GLU A 90 -12.31 10.59 8.79
N PHE A 91 -11.62 10.71 7.65
CA PHE A 91 -10.29 10.16 7.42
C PHE A 91 -9.32 11.32 7.13
N THR A 92 -8.39 11.55 8.03
CA THR A 92 -7.41 12.63 7.91
C THR A 92 -6.16 12.15 7.21
N LEU A 93 -5.64 12.95 6.27
CA LEU A 93 -4.33 12.72 5.66
C LEU A 93 -3.22 12.91 6.69
N ARG A 94 -2.24 12.02 6.67
CA ARG A 94 -1.07 12.07 7.56
C ARG A 94 0.21 12.27 6.75
N PRO A 95 1.09 13.17 7.17
CA PRO A 95 2.38 13.36 6.51
C PRO A 95 3.37 12.27 6.89
N ILE A 96 4.12 11.78 5.90
CA ILE A 96 5.37 11.04 6.08
C ILE A 96 6.44 11.94 5.52
N SER A 97 7.27 12.53 6.36
CA SER A 97 8.24 13.54 5.93
C SER A 97 9.64 13.23 6.43
N THR A 98 10.63 13.59 5.62
CA THR A 98 12.04 13.53 6.00
C THR A 98 12.78 14.74 5.42
N VAL A 99 13.87 15.09 6.07
CA VAL A 99 14.82 16.07 5.54
C VAL A 99 16.01 15.30 5.00
N LEU A 100 16.34 15.56 3.74
CA LEU A 100 17.52 15.02 3.09
C LEU A 100 18.58 16.13 3.02
N ASP A 101 19.67 15.95 3.75
CA ASP A 101 20.83 16.83 3.73
C ASP A 101 21.92 16.24 2.84
N ILE A 102 22.27 16.98 1.78
CA ILE A 102 23.27 16.56 0.81
C ILE A 102 24.47 17.48 0.91
N GLN A 103 25.60 16.91 1.33
CA GLN A 103 26.86 17.61 1.33
C GLN A 103 27.51 17.47 -0.05
N THR A 104 27.33 18.51 -0.89
CA THR A 104 27.88 18.52 -2.24
C THR A 104 29.00 19.54 -2.36
N ARG A 105 30.10 19.15 -3.00
CA ARG A 105 31.05 20.13 -3.52
C ARG A 105 30.42 20.75 -4.76
N VAL A 106 30.63 22.05 -4.97
CA VAL A 106 30.13 22.79 -6.16
C VAL A 106 30.56 22.09 -7.46
N SER A 107 31.77 21.49 -7.49
CA SER A 107 32.26 20.68 -8.61
C SER A 107 31.39 19.48 -8.92
N ASP A 108 30.75 18.87 -7.92
CA ASP A 108 29.98 17.63 -8.08
C ASP A 108 28.55 17.91 -8.56
N LEU A 109 28.04 19.12 -8.32
CA LEU A 109 26.75 19.59 -8.88
C LEU A 109 26.78 19.72 -10.41
N TYR A 110 27.97 20.01 -10.97
CA TYR A 110 28.14 20.22 -12.41
C TYR A 110 28.89 19.09 -13.09
N SER A 111 29.34 18.06 -12.37
CA SER A 111 29.98 16.89 -12.95
C SER A 111 28.97 15.88 -13.46
N SER A 112 28.55 16.03 -14.72
CA SER A 112 27.95 14.92 -15.46
C SER A 112 29.04 13.86 -15.69
N PRO A 113 28.84 12.59 -15.26
CA PRO A 113 27.62 11.83 -15.21
C PRO A 113 27.13 11.46 -13.79
N HIS A 114 27.68 12.05 -12.73
CA HIS A 114 27.31 11.74 -11.36
C HIS A 114 26.41 12.81 -10.74
N ASN A 115 25.11 12.70 -10.92
CA ASN A 115 24.18 13.55 -10.19
C ASN A 115 23.84 12.87 -8.83
N GLN A 116 24.71 13.10 -7.83
CA GLN A 116 24.52 12.56 -6.48
C GLN A 116 23.21 13.03 -5.84
N VAL A 117 22.79 14.28 -6.13
CA VAL A 117 21.53 14.84 -5.61
C VAL A 117 20.35 14.02 -6.11
N ALA A 118 20.28 13.76 -7.42
CA ALA A 118 19.20 12.97 -8.01
C ALA A 118 19.18 11.56 -7.48
N GLU A 119 20.33 10.89 -7.29
CA GLU A 119 20.38 9.53 -6.76
C GLU A 119 19.98 9.47 -5.28
N GLN A 120 20.43 10.42 -4.45
CA GLN A 120 20.04 10.44 -3.04
C GLN A 120 18.56 10.79 -2.87
N LEU A 121 18.02 11.72 -3.67
CA LEU A 121 16.58 11.99 -3.71
C LEU A 121 15.79 10.75 -4.14
N ARG A 122 16.24 10.06 -5.18
CA ARG A 122 15.60 8.81 -5.63
C ARG A 122 15.53 7.77 -4.51
N LEU A 123 16.66 7.52 -3.82
CA LEU A 123 16.72 6.54 -2.72
C LEU A 123 15.85 6.98 -1.53
N THR A 124 15.80 8.27 -1.24
CA THR A 124 14.94 8.82 -0.19
C THR A 124 13.46 8.65 -0.53
N ILE A 125 13.06 8.92 -1.76
CA ILE A 125 11.69 8.71 -2.25
C ILE A 125 11.32 7.23 -2.17
N GLU A 126 12.21 6.32 -2.59
CA GLU A 126 11.97 4.88 -2.48
C GLU A 126 11.76 4.46 -1.01
N THR A 127 12.57 4.97 -0.09
CA THR A 127 12.42 4.70 1.34
C THR A 127 11.08 5.24 1.89
N ILE A 128 10.67 6.43 1.48
CA ILE A 128 9.36 6.99 1.87
C ILE A 128 8.21 6.13 1.37
N LYS A 129 8.28 5.60 0.15
CA LYS A 129 7.27 4.68 -0.40
C LYS A 129 7.21 3.35 0.35
N GLU A 130 8.37 2.82 0.80
CA GLU A 130 8.40 1.65 1.67
C GLU A 130 7.68 1.91 3.00
N HIS A 131 7.94 3.08 3.61
CA HIS A 131 7.23 3.52 4.80
C HIS A 131 5.74 3.76 4.56
N GLN A 132 5.36 4.27 3.38
CA GLN A 132 3.97 4.44 2.99
C GLN A 132 3.23 3.11 3.01
N GLU A 133 3.73 2.08 2.30
CA GLU A 133 3.08 0.77 2.30
C GLU A 133 2.99 0.18 3.71
N SER A 134 4.07 0.28 4.49
CA SER A 134 4.08 -0.17 5.88
C SER A 134 3.02 0.55 6.73
N ALA A 135 2.88 1.86 6.58
CA ALA A 135 1.89 2.65 7.31
C ALA A 135 0.46 2.31 6.88
N LEU A 136 0.20 2.14 5.58
CA LEU A 136 -1.11 1.73 5.07
C LEU A 136 -1.56 0.37 5.61
N ILE A 137 -0.62 -0.52 5.94
CA ILE A 137 -0.94 -1.83 6.54
C ILE A 137 -1.07 -1.72 8.06
N ASN A 138 -0.10 -1.09 8.74
CA ASN A 138 0.14 -1.25 10.18
C ASN A 138 -0.19 -0.04 11.04
N ASN A 139 -0.43 1.14 10.45
CA ASN A 139 -0.68 2.34 11.26
C ASN A 139 -1.90 2.13 12.18
N PRO A 140 -1.79 2.46 13.49
CA PRO A 140 -2.87 2.22 14.45
C PRO A 140 -4.11 3.10 14.26
N GLU A 141 -4.01 4.20 13.49
CA GLU A 141 -5.13 5.10 13.26
C GLU A 141 -5.85 4.81 11.93
N TYR A 142 -5.09 4.57 10.84
CA TYR A 142 -5.65 4.45 9.49
C TYR A 142 -5.19 3.21 8.72
N GLY A 143 -4.35 2.36 9.29
CA GLY A 143 -3.88 1.14 8.61
C GLY A 143 -4.98 0.10 8.40
N LEU A 144 -4.82 -0.76 7.40
CA LEU A 144 -5.74 -1.87 7.11
C LEU A 144 -6.06 -2.69 8.37
N LEU A 145 -5.02 -3.03 9.15
CA LEU A 145 -5.19 -3.84 10.35
C LEU A 145 -5.97 -3.12 11.46
N ALA A 146 -5.89 -1.79 11.52
CA ALA A 146 -6.62 -0.99 12.50
C ALA A 146 -8.08 -0.75 12.12
N GLN A 147 -8.38 -0.65 10.83
CA GLN A 147 -9.73 -0.41 10.33
C GLN A 147 -10.62 -1.66 10.28
N ALA A 148 -10.04 -2.86 10.38
CA ALA A 148 -10.81 -4.09 10.45
C ALA A 148 -11.58 -4.17 11.77
N VAL A 149 -12.90 -4.08 11.70
CA VAL A 149 -13.78 -4.21 12.88
C VAL A 149 -13.76 -5.64 13.44
N PRO A 150 -14.08 -5.85 14.73
CA PRO A 150 -14.03 -7.17 15.37
C PRO A 150 -14.84 -8.24 14.62
N GLU A 151 -16.00 -7.88 14.08
CA GLU A 151 -16.91 -8.76 13.34
C GLU A 151 -16.31 -9.26 12.02
N GLN A 152 -15.33 -8.55 11.48
CA GLN A 152 -14.59 -8.89 10.26
C GLN A 152 -13.26 -9.60 10.55
N ARG A 153 -12.98 -9.92 11.81
CA ARG A 153 -11.80 -10.68 12.20
C ARG A 153 -12.16 -12.13 12.50
N VAL A 154 -11.37 -13.04 11.96
CA VAL A 154 -11.53 -14.47 12.14
C VAL A 154 -10.19 -15.05 12.56
N ALA A 155 -10.19 -16.02 13.47
CA ALA A 155 -9.00 -16.82 13.77
C ALA A 155 -8.96 -18.07 12.87
N THR A 156 -7.74 -18.57 12.60
CA THR A 156 -7.59 -19.83 11.86
C THR A 156 -8.24 -20.99 12.59
N LEU A 157 -8.82 -21.95 11.84
CA LEU A 157 -9.46 -23.14 12.40
C LEU A 157 -8.45 -24.13 12.98
N THR A 158 -7.27 -24.25 12.34
CA THR A 158 -6.27 -25.29 12.68
C THR A 158 -4.86 -24.75 12.90
N GLY A 159 -4.67 -23.45 12.84
CA GLY A 159 -3.36 -22.77 12.93
C GLY A 159 -2.75 -22.41 11.58
N PRO A 160 -2.38 -23.36 10.69
CA PRO A 160 -1.97 -23.04 9.33
C PRO A 160 -3.17 -22.54 8.50
N PRO A 161 -2.93 -21.72 7.44
CA PRO A 161 -4.01 -21.17 6.63
C PRO A 161 -4.61 -22.26 5.72
N THR A 162 -5.86 -22.62 5.95
CA THR A 162 -6.56 -23.63 5.16
C THR A 162 -7.40 -23.00 4.04
N PRO A 163 -7.78 -23.78 3.02
CA PRO A 163 -8.80 -23.37 2.04
C PRO A 163 -10.10 -22.88 2.68
N ASP A 164 -10.56 -23.54 3.74
CA ASP A 164 -11.79 -23.20 4.47
C ASP A 164 -11.67 -21.85 5.19
N ASP A 165 -10.48 -21.53 5.72
CA ASP A 165 -10.21 -20.22 6.33
C ASP A 165 -10.32 -19.08 5.30
N LEU A 166 -9.77 -19.28 4.08
CA LEU A 166 -9.86 -18.29 3.01
C LEU A 166 -11.29 -18.20 2.45
N ASP A 167 -12.01 -19.32 2.31
CA ASP A 167 -13.42 -19.31 1.95
C ASP A 167 -14.25 -18.57 3.02
N GLY A 168 -13.92 -18.73 4.29
CA GLY A 168 -14.52 -17.97 5.40
C GLY A 168 -14.31 -16.44 5.27
N LEU A 169 -13.10 -16.00 4.89
CA LEU A 169 -12.85 -14.57 4.61
C LEU A 169 -13.68 -14.07 3.40
N ILE A 170 -13.79 -14.88 2.34
CA ILE A 170 -14.58 -14.52 1.16
C ILE A 170 -16.04 -14.27 1.54
N THR A 171 -16.61 -15.04 2.45
CA THR A 171 -17.99 -14.80 2.91
C THR A 171 -18.17 -13.48 3.63
N LYS A 172 -17.11 -12.96 4.27
CA LYS A 172 -17.12 -11.64 4.93
C LYS A 172 -17.05 -10.47 3.95
N VAL A 173 -16.35 -10.62 2.83
CA VAL A 173 -16.14 -9.59 1.80
C VAL A 173 -16.79 -10.01 0.47
N TRP A 174 -17.92 -10.70 0.53
CA TRP A 174 -18.53 -11.43 -0.60
C TRP A 174 -18.92 -10.56 -1.81
N LYS A 175 -19.25 -9.29 -1.60
CA LYS A 175 -19.81 -8.41 -2.66
C LYS A 175 -18.88 -8.26 -3.87
N SER A 176 -17.58 -8.09 -3.67
CA SER A 176 -16.57 -8.00 -4.74
C SER A 176 -15.15 -8.06 -4.18
N PRO A 177 -14.70 -9.21 -3.64
CA PRO A 177 -13.34 -9.31 -3.10
C PRO A 177 -12.30 -9.04 -4.19
N GLY A 178 -11.31 -8.20 -3.89
CA GLY A 178 -10.27 -7.79 -4.82
C GLY A 178 -9.02 -8.66 -4.74
N PHE A 179 -8.40 -8.73 -3.57
CA PHE A 179 -7.17 -9.49 -3.35
C PHE A 179 -6.98 -9.84 -1.87
N PHE A 180 -6.25 -10.93 -1.65
CA PHE A 180 -5.67 -11.24 -0.34
C PHE A 180 -4.28 -10.60 -0.24
N LEU A 181 -3.97 -10.00 0.91
CA LEU A 181 -2.65 -9.49 1.26
C LEU A 181 -2.11 -10.27 2.46
N THR A 182 -0.89 -10.78 2.37
CA THR A 182 -0.25 -11.51 3.47
C THR A 182 1.28 -11.44 3.37
N HIS A 183 1.97 -11.83 4.45
CA HIS A 183 3.42 -11.99 4.40
C HIS A 183 3.83 -13.12 3.43
N PRO A 184 5.00 -13.05 2.75
CA PRO A 184 5.47 -14.12 1.86
C PRO A 184 5.49 -15.50 2.51
N LEU A 185 5.78 -15.60 3.82
CA LEU A 185 5.67 -16.84 4.58
C LEU A 185 4.24 -17.38 4.66
N GLY A 186 3.24 -16.48 4.70
CA GLY A 186 1.82 -16.85 4.67
C GLY A 186 1.42 -17.44 3.32
N VAL A 187 1.89 -16.84 2.22
CA VAL A 187 1.67 -17.38 0.86
C VAL A 187 2.23 -18.79 0.75
N ALA A 188 3.46 -19.00 1.23
CA ALA A 188 4.10 -20.32 1.23
C ALA A 188 3.36 -21.33 2.13
N ALA A 189 2.89 -20.88 3.31
CA ALA A 189 2.12 -21.74 4.22
C ALA A 189 0.80 -22.18 3.60
N PHE A 190 0.07 -21.26 2.95
CA PHE A 190 -1.17 -21.59 2.24
C PHE A 190 -0.93 -22.57 1.08
N GLY A 191 0.11 -22.33 0.27
CA GLY A 191 0.48 -23.23 -0.83
C GLY A 191 0.76 -24.65 -0.34
N ARG A 192 1.49 -24.81 0.76
CA ARG A 192 1.77 -26.12 1.39
C ARG A 192 0.48 -26.79 1.88
N GLU A 193 -0.36 -26.04 2.59
CA GLU A 193 -1.58 -26.60 3.19
C GLU A 193 -2.61 -26.98 2.14
N ALA A 194 -2.84 -26.16 1.11
CA ALA A 194 -3.73 -26.45 0.02
C ALA A 194 -3.24 -27.66 -0.81
N THR A 195 -1.94 -27.75 -1.09
CA THR A 195 -1.35 -28.91 -1.79
C THR A 195 -1.49 -30.19 -0.98
N ARG A 196 -1.24 -30.15 0.34
CA ARG A 196 -1.42 -31.29 1.26
C ARG A 196 -2.85 -31.84 1.23
N ARG A 197 -3.83 -30.97 1.07
CA ARG A 197 -5.27 -31.32 0.97
C ARG A 197 -5.70 -31.74 -0.44
N GLY A 198 -4.79 -31.77 -1.42
CA GLY A 198 -5.06 -32.17 -2.80
C GLY A 198 -5.76 -31.10 -3.65
N VAL A 199 -5.75 -29.84 -3.20
CA VAL A 199 -6.34 -28.69 -3.91
C VAL A 199 -5.27 -27.62 -4.18
N PRO A 200 -4.27 -27.91 -5.01
CA PRO A 200 -3.20 -26.94 -5.28
C PRO A 200 -3.79 -25.64 -5.85
N PRO A 201 -3.36 -24.47 -5.35
CA PRO A 201 -3.88 -23.19 -5.81
C PRO A 201 -3.45 -22.91 -7.24
N ALA A 202 -4.33 -22.29 -8.02
CA ALA A 202 -4.01 -21.77 -9.35
C ALA A 202 -3.12 -20.53 -9.25
N THR A 203 -2.56 -20.10 -10.39
CA THR A 203 -1.77 -18.88 -10.49
C THR A 203 -2.37 -17.89 -11.48
N VAL A 204 -2.11 -16.60 -11.26
CA VAL A 204 -2.45 -15.51 -12.18
C VAL A 204 -1.23 -14.63 -12.38
N SER A 205 -1.10 -14.08 -13.59
CA SER A 205 -0.07 -13.09 -13.91
C SER A 205 -0.63 -11.69 -13.75
N LEU A 206 -0.05 -10.90 -12.83
CA LEU A 206 -0.38 -9.50 -12.59
C LEU A 206 0.93 -8.71 -12.46
N PHE A 207 0.98 -7.50 -12.99
CA PHE A 207 2.16 -6.61 -12.93
C PHE A 207 3.49 -7.27 -13.37
N GLY A 208 3.41 -8.25 -14.29
CA GLY A 208 4.58 -9.01 -14.74
C GLY A 208 5.09 -10.09 -13.76
N ALA A 209 4.41 -10.35 -12.65
CA ALA A 209 4.72 -11.38 -11.67
C ALA A 209 3.61 -12.45 -11.59
N GLN A 210 3.96 -13.63 -11.10
CA GLN A 210 3.03 -14.74 -10.89
C GLN A 210 2.58 -14.77 -9.42
N PHE A 211 1.27 -14.78 -9.19
CA PHE A 211 0.68 -14.85 -7.87
C PHE A 211 -0.19 -16.09 -7.73
N LEU A 212 -0.16 -16.72 -6.56
CA LEU A 212 -1.15 -17.74 -6.22
C LEU A 212 -2.54 -17.12 -6.14
N THR A 213 -3.57 -17.88 -6.49
CA THR A 213 -4.96 -17.46 -6.35
C THR A 213 -5.77 -18.47 -5.56
N TRP A 214 -6.77 -17.97 -4.86
CA TRP A 214 -7.81 -18.80 -4.27
C TRP A 214 -9.18 -18.31 -4.76
N ARG A 215 -9.97 -19.23 -5.34
CA ARG A 215 -11.26 -18.89 -5.98
C ARG A 215 -11.16 -17.74 -7.02
N GLY A 216 -10.01 -17.62 -7.71
CA GLY A 216 -9.75 -16.55 -8.67
C GLY A 216 -9.28 -15.22 -8.06
N ILE A 217 -9.23 -15.12 -6.73
CA ILE A 217 -8.75 -13.94 -6.02
C ILE A 217 -7.24 -14.08 -5.80
N PRO A 218 -6.41 -13.12 -6.25
CA PRO A 218 -4.96 -13.21 -6.11
C PRO A 218 -4.51 -13.05 -4.65
N ILE A 219 -3.46 -13.78 -4.29
CA ILE A 219 -2.80 -13.71 -2.98
C ILE A 219 -1.50 -12.93 -3.16
N ILE A 220 -1.47 -11.73 -2.67
CA ILE A 220 -0.40 -10.76 -2.86
C ILE A 220 0.55 -10.79 -1.66
N PRO A 221 1.86 -11.02 -1.88
CA PRO A 221 2.84 -10.95 -0.81
C PRO A 221 3.22 -9.51 -0.47
N SER A 222 3.29 -9.18 0.82
CA SER A 222 3.94 -7.97 1.32
C SER A 222 4.68 -8.30 2.62
N ASP A 223 5.97 -8.00 2.66
CA ASP A 223 6.83 -8.18 3.84
C ASP A 223 6.47 -7.22 4.99
N LYS A 224 5.60 -6.22 4.73
CA LYS A 224 5.08 -5.28 5.73
C LYS A 224 3.96 -5.89 6.58
N VAL A 225 3.35 -6.99 6.16
CA VAL A 225 2.41 -7.73 7.02
C VAL A 225 3.19 -8.36 8.17
N PRO A 226 2.83 -8.10 9.43
CA PRO A 226 3.67 -8.50 10.56
C PRO A 226 3.71 -10.01 10.75
N VAL A 227 4.88 -10.51 11.13
CA VAL A 227 5.10 -11.88 11.59
C VAL A 227 5.57 -11.84 13.04
N THR A 228 4.80 -12.44 13.94
CA THR A 228 5.12 -12.50 15.38
C THR A 228 4.99 -13.93 15.88
N LYS A 229 6.04 -14.48 16.46
CA LYS A 229 6.07 -15.86 16.99
C LYS A 229 5.56 -16.90 15.96
N SER A 230 6.12 -16.86 14.75
CA SER A 230 5.74 -17.72 13.61
C SER A 230 4.26 -17.60 13.19
N LYS A 231 3.60 -16.50 13.53
CA LYS A 231 2.23 -16.21 13.10
C LYS A 231 2.17 -14.94 12.28
N THR A 232 1.35 -14.96 11.24
CA THR A 232 1.05 -13.81 10.38
C THR A 232 -0.45 -13.62 10.24
N LYS A 233 -0.86 -12.81 9.27
CA LYS A 233 -2.27 -12.50 8.99
C LYS A 233 -2.53 -12.60 7.48
N PHE A 234 -3.77 -12.93 7.12
CA PHE A 234 -4.30 -12.67 5.79
C PHE A 234 -5.31 -11.54 5.87
N ILE A 235 -5.25 -10.62 4.95
CA ILE A 235 -6.14 -9.47 4.84
C ILE A 235 -6.84 -9.60 3.50
N LEU A 236 -8.16 -9.76 3.49
CA LEU A 236 -8.95 -9.74 2.26
C LEU A 236 -9.52 -8.35 2.08
N VAL A 237 -9.29 -7.76 0.91
CA VAL A 237 -9.64 -6.37 0.62
C VAL A 237 -10.53 -6.28 -0.62
N ARG A 238 -11.62 -5.53 -0.50
CA ARG A 238 -12.39 -4.98 -1.61
C ARG A 238 -11.92 -3.55 -1.86
N THR A 239 -11.62 -3.17 -3.10
CA THR A 239 -11.11 -1.84 -3.44
C THR A 239 -12.07 -1.06 -4.32
N GLY A 240 -11.96 0.26 -4.23
CA GLY A 240 -12.64 1.20 -5.12
C GLY A 240 -13.87 1.87 -4.53
N VAL A 241 -14.10 3.11 -4.92
CA VAL A 241 -15.22 3.93 -4.45
C VAL A 241 -16.57 3.34 -4.86
N GLU A 242 -16.72 2.95 -6.13
CA GLU A 242 -17.97 2.40 -6.67
C GLU A 242 -18.39 1.09 -5.98
N ARG A 243 -17.41 0.34 -5.49
CA ARG A 243 -17.62 -0.92 -4.76
C ARG A 243 -17.74 -0.72 -3.25
N GLN A 244 -17.72 0.54 -2.78
CA GLN A 244 -17.68 0.86 -1.36
C GLN A 244 -16.56 0.13 -0.63
N GLY A 245 -15.40 0.04 -1.30
CA GLY A 245 -14.23 -0.70 -0.85
C GLY A 245 -13.25 0.17 -0.06
N VAL A 246 -12.03 -0.32 0.02
CA VAL A 246 -10.89 0.42 0.56
C VAL A 246 -10.31 1.30 -0.52
N VAL A 247 -9.97 2.54 -0.18
CA VAL A 247 -9.33 3.51 -1.07
C VAL A 247 -8.12 4.14 -0.39
N GLY A 248 -7.09 4.39 -1.20
CA GLY A 248 -5.95 5.22 -0.78
C GLY A 248 -6.31 6.71 -0.93
N LEU A 249 -5.87 7.53 0.00
CA LEU A 249 -6.10 8.97 -0.01
C LEU A 249 -4.77 9.71 -0.16
N PHE A 250 -4.76 10.77 -0.95
CA PHE A 250 -3.58 11.63 -1.14
C PHE A 250 -3.95 13.11 -1.28
N GLN A 251 -3.00 13.99 -0.97
CA GLN A 251 -3.14 15.42 -1.19
C GLN A 251 -2.69 15.76 -2.61
N PRO A 252 -3.54 16.30 -3.49
CA PRO A 252 -3.14 16.75 -4.82
C PRO A 252 -2.48 18.14 -4.77
N GLU A 253 -1.86 18.51 -5.90
CA GLU A 253 -1.37 19.89 -6.16
C GLU A 253 -0.38 20.43 -5.13
N LEU A 254 0.52 19.56 -4.63
CA LEU A 254 1.59 19.98 -3.74
C LEU A 254 2.70 20.66 -4.52
N GLU A 255 3.28 21.73 -3.93
CA GLU A 255 4.47 22.38 -4.49
C GLU A 255 5.63 21.37 -4.61
N GLY A 256 6.22 21.27 -5.81
CA GLY A 256 7.24 20.29 -6.11
C GLY A 256 6.71 18.85 -6.25
N GLU A 257 5.42 18.68 -6.52
CA GLU A 257 4.81 17.37 -6.78
C GLU A 257 5.46 16.70 -8.00
N GLY A 258 5.90 15.46 -7.80
CA GLY A 258 6.47 14.60 -8.83
C GLY A 258 5.42 13.68 -9.46
N GLN A 259 5.89 12.60 -10.10
CA GLN A 259 5.01 11.59 -10.71
C GLN A 259 4.22 10.75 -9.69
N THR A 260 4.57 10.81 -8.41
CA THR A 260 3.89 10.05 -7.34
C THR A 260 2.85 10.94 -6.68
N PRO A 261 1.56 10.56 -6.69
CA PRO A 261 0.50 11.34 -6.07
C PRO A 261 0.79 11.62 -4.58
N GLY A 262 0.60 12.87 -4.15
CA GLY A 262 0.82 13.30 -2.77
C GLY A 262 2.27 13.45 -2.31
N LEU A 263 3.25 13.23 -3.20
CA LEU A 263 4.68 13.39 -2.91
C LEU A 263 5.15 14.79 -3.30
N SER A 264 5.72 15.51 -2.35
CA SER A 264 6.32 16.84 -2.55
C SER A 264 7.79 16.80 -2.21
N VAL A 265 8.61 17.41 -3.05
CA VAL A 265 10.05 17.60 -2.83
C VAL A 265 10.35 19.09 -2.92
N ARG A 266 10.74 19.69 -1.79
CA ARG A 266 11.03 21.12 -1.67
C ARG A 266 12.48 21.34 -1.33
N PHE A 267 13.16 22.19 -2.10
CA PHE A 267 14.48 22.68 -1.72
C PHE A 267 14.34 23.68 -0.57
N SER A 268 15.00 23.42 0.56
CA SER A 268 14.92 24.25 1.77
C SER A 268 16.05 25.29 1.88
N GLY A 269 17.14 25.09 1.15
CA GLY A 269 18.27 26.02 1.15
C GLY A 269 19.63 25.32 1.20
N ILE A 270 20.69 26.14 1.24
CA ILE A 270 22.06 25.71 1.45
C ILE A 270 22.59 26.40 2.70
N ASP A 271 23.16 25.63 3.61
CA ASP A 271 23.75 26.14 4.82
C ASP A 271 25.16 26.75 4.59
N ARG A 272 25.76 27.29 5.66
CA ARG A 272 27.12 27.89 5.60
C ARG A 272 28.22 26.85 5.37
N ALA A 273 27.95 25.59 5.56
CA ALA A 273 28.87 24.48 5.32
C ALA A 273 28.74 23.90 3.89
N GLY A 274 27.85 24.46 3.06
CA GLY A 274 27.61 24.00 1.69
C GLY A 274 26.72 22.76 1.62
N VAL A 275 25.92 22.50 2.68
CA VAL A 275 24.95 21.40 2.71
C VAL A 275 23.64 21.89 2.11
N ALA A 276 23.18 21.20 1.07
CA ALA A 276 21.88 21.44 0.45
C ALA A 276 20.82 20.57 1.14
N SER A 277 19.76 21.21 1.65
CA SER A 277 18.67 20.54 2.36
C SER A 277 17.41 20.49 1.49
N TYR A 278 16.78 19.31 1.45
CA TYR A 278 15.52 19.06 0.77
C TYR A 278 14.50 18.48 1.77
N LEU A 279 13.34 19.09 1.82
CA LEU A 279 12.19 18.54 2.54
C LEU A 279 11.42 17.62 1.57
N VAL A 280 11.37 16.33 1.88
CA VAL A 280 10.59 15.35 1.14
C VAL A 280 9.40 14.95 2.00
N SER A 281 8.18 15.17 1.50
CA SER A 281 6.94 14.92 2.22
C SER A 281 5.96 14.15 1.36
N LEU A 282 5.28 13.18 1.97
CA LEU A 282 4.21 12.41 1.35
C LEU A 282 2.98 12.49 2.25
N TYR A 283 1.86 12.98 1.71
CA TYR A 283 0.60 13.06 2.43
C TYR A 283 -0.31 11.92 1.99
N THR A 284 -0.57 11.00 2.89
CA THR A 284 -1.28 9.76 2.60
C THR A 284 -2.18 9.34 3.75
N SER A 285 -3.21 8.59 3.43
CA SER A 285 -4.06 7.88 4.38
C SER A 285 -4.79 6.74 3.66
N LEU A 286 -5.62 6.02 4.38
CA LEU A 286 -6.45 4.96 3.84
C LEU A 286 -7.85 5.05 4.45
N ALA A 287 -8.88 4.81 3.64
CA ALA A 287 -10.26 4.77 4.09
C ALA A 287 -10.93 3.47 3.68
N ALA A 288 -11.46 2.74 4.66
CA ALA A 288 -12.44 1.68 4.43
C ALA A 288 -13.84 2.32 4.43
N LEU A 289 -14.49 2.34 3.26
CA LEU A 289 -15.77 3.03 3.10
C LEU A 289 -16.91 2.33 3.81
N THR A 290 -16.85 0.99 3.89
CA THR A 290 -17.79 0.16 4.66
C THR A 290 -17.04 -0.88 5.47
N ASP A 291 -17.64 -1.36 6.54
CA ASP A 291 -16.99 -2.31 7.45
C ASP A 291 -16.75 -3.67 6.77
N ASP A 292 -17.62 -4.08 5.84
CA ASP A 292 -17.49 -5.31 5.04
C ASP A 292 -16.52 -5.20 3.85
N ALA A 293 -15.83 -4.07 3.69
CA ALA A 293 -14.80 -3.90 2.66
C ALA A 293 -13.50 -4.63 2.98
N LEU A 294 -13.31 -5.05 4.23
CA LEU A 294 -12.06 -5.55 4.77
C LEU A 294 -12.34 -6.69 5.75
N ALA A 295 -11.61 -7.80 5.63
CA ALA A 295 -11.63 -8.89 6.60
C ALA A 295 -10.21 -9.38 6.89
N VAL A 296 -9.97 -9.82 8.12
CA VAL A 296 -8.65 -10.25 8.58
C VAL A 296 -8.74 -11.67 9.18
N LEU A 297 -7.89 -12.57 8.68
CA LEU A 297 -7.60 -13.84 9.31
C LEU A 297 -6.40 -13.67 10.22
N ASP A 298 -6.61 -13.77 11.50
CA ASP A 298 -5.58 -13.65 12.53
C ASP A 298 -4.95 -15.01 12.87
N ASP A 299 -3.80 -14.98 13.53
CA ASP A 299 -3.10 -16.16 14.09
C ASP A 299 -2.66 -17.23 13.08
N VAL A 300 -2.38 -16.85 11.84
CA VAL A 300 -1.96 -17.75 10.77
C VAL A 300 -0.56 -18.29 11.02
N ALA A 301 -0.43 -19.57 11.39
CA ALA A 301 0.85 -20.24 11.61
C ALA A 301 1.57 -20.49 10.27
N VAL A 302 2.87 -20.13 10.23
CA VAL A 302 3.69 -20.23 9.02
C VAL A 302 4.83 -21.27 9.11
N ASP A 303 5.01 -21.86 10.28
CA ASP A 303 6.07 -22.84 10.60
C ASP A 303 5.62 -24.30 10.49
N ASN A 304 4.41 -24.57 9.99
CA ASN A 304 3.93 -25.92 9.77
C ASN A 304 4.49 -26.47 8.46
N PHE A 305 5.60 -27.21 8.55
CA PHE A 305 6.25 -27.86 7.42
C PHE A 305 5.78 -29.30 7.26
N HIS A 306 5.88 -29.82 6.04
CA HIS A 306 5.62 -31.23 5.78
C HIS A 306 6.83 -32.06 6.19
N ASP A 307 6.60 -33.18 6.87
CA ASP A 307 7.62 -34.17 7.15
C ASP A 307 7.77 -35.07 5.92
N TYR A 308 8.96 -35.04 5.30
CA TYR A 308 9.31 -35.88 4.14
C TYR A 308 10.17 -37.07 4.53
N SER A 309 10.37 -37.34 5.83
CA SER A 309 11.15 -38.50 6.32
C SER A 309 10.40 -39.82 6.23
#